data_2d91308b0381198f65c1bdbd62aa0e0d
#
_entry.id   2d91308b0381198f65c1bdbd62aa0e0d
#
_cell.length_a   1.000
_cell.length_b   1.000
_cell.length_c   1.000
_cell.angle_alpha   90.00
_cell.angle_beta   90.00
_cell.angle_gamma   90.00
#
_symmetry.space_group_name_H-M   'P 1'
#
loop_
_entity.id
_entity.type
_entity.pdbx_description
1 polymer ?
#
loop_
_entity_poly.entity_id
_entity_poly.type
_entity_poly.pdbx_seq_one_letter_code
_entity_poly.pdbx_strand_id
1 'polypeptide(L)'
;MRYFLLSLFTLLFTLSYSQDVQQVEVIKSDRQVSELLDEIGNQELKLDVIDLLTQPALNVGYEKINDAYSSFGADLFLNLNDISSSNSWSEKISVNPFYRFYFLNKTDFGGEGYFAEVFLKLSYLHYERNTYYYGPDPSIPYNNYEEVKTFDIAPGVGVGRKWVNKKGWTFEYMVGFGRFLFANSANDNPDSNYGVDDYRPEGTFKGGISIGKRF
;
A
#
# COMPACT_ATOMS: atom_id res chain seq x y z
N MET A 1 -2.51 -24.30 -17.33
CA MET A 1 -2.24 -23.05 -16.59
C MET A 1 -1.06 -22.23 -17.18
N ARG A 2 0.10 -22.85 -17.43
CA ARG A 2 1.29 -22.14 -17.92
C ARG A 2 1.10 -21.40 -19.26
N TYR A 3 0.35 -21.98 -20.21
CA TYR A 3 0.07 -21.36 -21.52
C TYR A 3 -1.04 -20.31 -21.47
N PHE A 4 -1.95 -20.40 -20.50
CA PHE A 4 -2.99 -19.40 -20.30
C PHE A 4 -2.41 -18.05 -19.77
N LEU A 5 -1.45 -18.13 -18.86
CA LEU A 5 -0.70 -16.95 -18.40
C LEU A 5 0.12 -16.28 -19.51
N LEU A 6 0.74 -17.08 -20.38
CA LEU A 6 1.49 -16.57 -21.54
C LEU A 6 0.56 -15.90 -22.57
N SER A 7 -0.62 -16.47 -22.84
CA SER A 7 -1.58 -15.85 -23.76
C SER A 7 -2.21 -14.57 -23.20
N LEU A 8 -2.44 -14.50 -21.89
CA LEU A 8 -2.92 -13.30 -21.23
C LEU A 8 -1.86 -12.17 -21.27
N PHE A 9 -0.58 -12.54 -21.10
CA PHE A 9 0.53 -11.59 -21.16
C PHE A 9 0.73 -11.03 -22.57
N THR A 10 0.65 -11.87 -23.62
CA THR A 10 0.72 -11.42 -25.01
C THR A 10 -0.48 -10.55 -25.41
N LEU A 11 -1.69 -10.84 -24.91
CA LEU A 11 -2.88 -10.04 -25.15
C LEU A 11 -2.75 -8.62 -24.55
N LEU A 12 -2.17 -8.50 -23.35
CA LEU A 12 -1.90 -7.22 -22.71
C LEU A 12 -0.87 -6.37 -23.50
N PHE A 13 0.13 -7.01 -24.10
CA PHE A 13 1.11 -6.32 -24.94
C PHE A 13 0.52 -5.80 -26.26
N THR A 14 -0.38 -6.56 -26.90
CA THR A 14 -1.01 -6.13 -28.16
C THR A 14 -1.97 -4.95 -27.96
N LEU A 15 -2.62 -4.85 -26.82
CA LEU A 15 -3.49 -3.71 -26.48
C LEU A 15 -2.71 -2.40 -26.26
N SER A 16 -1.41 -2.49 -25.95
CA SER A 16 -0.55 -1.32 -25.74
C SER A 16 -0.13 -0.62 -27.03
N TYR A 17 -0.20 -1.26 -28.19
CA TYR A 17 0.20 -0.69 -29.49
C TYR A 17 -0.89 0.04 -30.27
N SER A 18 -2.13 0.03 -29.77
CA SER A 18 -3.28 0.67 -30.45
C SER A 18 -3.58 2.08 -29.93
N GLN A 19 -2.59 2.85 -29.51
CA GLN A 19 -2.79 4.25 -29.21
C GLN A 19 -2.35 5.11 -30.39
N ASP A 20 -3.34 5.54 -31.12
CA ASP A 20 -3.23 6.56 -32.15
C ASP A 20 -2.57 7.83 -31.58
N VAL A 21 -1.53 8.32 -32.25
CA VAL A 21 -0.79 9.52 -31.87
C VAL A 21 -1.71 10.73 -32.15
N GLN A 22 -2.60 11.02 -31.23
CA GLN A 22 -3.29 12.30 -31.29
C GLN A 22 -2.35 13.43 -30.90
N GLN A 23 -2.32 14.42 -31.75
CA GLN A 23 -1.57 15.66 -31.77
C GLN A 23 -1.04 16.14 -30.41
N VAL A 24 0.24 16.50 -30.42
CA VAL A 24 0.95 17.20 -29.34
C VAL A 24 0.17 18.47 -29.01
N GLU A 25 -0.65 18.40 -27.98
CA GLU A 25 -1.24 19.59 -27.40
C GLU A 25 -0.19 20.33 -26.58
N VAL A 26 -0.12 21.62 -26.82
CA VAL A 26 0.85 22.55 -26.25
C VAL A 26 1.00 22.33 -24.74
N ILE A 27 2.22 22.22 -24.28
CA ILE A 27 2.59 22.22 -22.86
C ILE A 27 1.89 23.41 -22.20
N LYS A 28 0.87 23.13 -21.38
CA LYS A 28 0.22 24.16 -20.57
C LYS A 28 1.22 24.67 -19.57
N SER A 29 1.31 26.00 -19.43
CA SER A 29 2.22 26.59 -18.45
C SER A 29 1.80 26.20 -17.02
N ASP A 30 2.75 26.17 -16.08
CA ASP A 30 2.49 25.88 -14.65
C ASP A 30 1.37 26.73 -14.07
N ARG A 31 1.18 27.93 -14.62
CA ARG A 31 0.08 28.83 -14.28
C ARG A 31 -1.30 28.26 -14.66
N GLN A 32 -1.44 27.65 -15.83
CA GLN A 32 -2.71 27.04 -16.26
C GLN A 32 -3.05 25.81 -15.44
N VAL A 33 -2.06 25.05 -15.03
CA VAL A 33 -2.25 23.92 -14.10
C VAL A 33 -2.70 24.42 -12.73
N SER A 34 -2.14 25.52 -12.25
CA SER A 34 -2.56 26.16 -10.99
C SER A 34 -4.02 26.63 -11.05
N GLU A 35 -4.43 27.28 -12.15
CA GLU A 35 -5.81 27.74 -12.34
C GLU A 35 -6.81 26.57 -12.37
N LEU A 36 -6.44 25.43 -12.97
CA LEU A 36 -7.26 24.22 -12.99
C LEU A 36 -7.33 23.52 -11.63
N LEU A 37 -6.25 23.55 -10.85
CA LEU A 37 -6.26 23.06 -9.46
C LEU A 37 -7.19 23.88 -8.58
N ASP A 38 -7.24 25.20 -8.80
CA ASP A 38 -8.15 26.11 -8.08
C ASP A 38 -9.64 25.81 -8.46
N GLU A 39 -9.90 25.37 -9.68
CA GLU A 39 -11.27 25.05 -10.15
C GLU A 39 -11.80 23.74 -9.57
N ILE A 40 -10.99 22.66 -9.56
CA ILE A 40 -11.44 21.32 -9.12
C ILE A 40 -11.05 20.98 -7.68
N GLY A 41 -10.25 21.84 -7.04
CA GLY A 41 -9.70 21.67 -5.71
C GLY A 41 -8.35 20.93 -5.68
N ASN A 42 -7.57 21.24 -4.66
CA ASN A 42 -6.22 20.68 -4.44
C ASN A 42 -6.17 19.69 -3.30
N GLN A 43 -7.29 19.33 -2.72
CA GLN A 43 -7.44 18.33 -1.66
C GLN A 43 -8.27 17.17 -2.17
N GLU A 44 -7.92 15.97 -1.77
CA GLU A 44 -8.58 14.74 -2.23
C GLU A 44 -8.84 13.82 -1.04
N LEU A 45 -10.06 13.28 -0.98
CA LEU A 45 -10.39 12.12 -0.16
C LEU A 45 -10.57 10.92 -1.07
N LYS A 46 -9.99 9.78 -0.69
CA LYS A 46 -10.06 8.53 -1.45
C LYS A 46 -10.38 7.35 -0.56
N LEU A 47 -11.01 6.33 -1.15
CA LEU A 47 -11.35 5.07 -0.54
C LEU A 47 -10.76 3.94 -1.39
N ASP A 48 -10.04 3.01 -0.78
CA ASP A 48 -9.61 1.79 -1.44
C ASP A 48 -10.78 0.81 -1.55
N VAL A 49 -11.04 0.36 -2.78
CA VAL A 49 -12.16 -0.52 -3.09
C VAL A 49 -11.76 -1.99 -2.94
N ILE A 50 -10.49 -2.31 -3.19
CA ILE A 50 -9.99 -3.69 -3.08
C ILE A 50 -10.01 -4.15 -1.63
N ASP A 51 -9.50 -3.34 -0.71
CA ASP A 51 -9.51 -3.65 0.72
C ASP A 51 -10.94 -3.88 1.23
N LEU A 52 -11.89 -3.07 0.77
CA LEU A 52 -13.30 -3.21 1.17
C LEU A 52 -13.97 -4.48 0.62
N LEU A 53 -13.59 -4.92 -0.59
CA LEU A 53 -14.23 -6.06 -1.25
C LEU A 53 -13.59 -7.42 -0.93
N THR A 54 -12.28 -7.44 -0.70
CA THR A 54 -11.52 -8.69 -0.51
C THR A 54 -11.32 -9.04 0.96
N GLN A 55 -11.26 -8.04 1.80
CA GLN A 55 -11.12 -8.16 3.25
C GLN A 55 -12.09 -7.17 3.87
N PRO A 56 -12.74 -7.47 5.00
CA PRO A 56 -13.52 -6.46 5.71
C PRO A 56 -12.56 -5.43 6.36
N ALA A 57 -11.93 -4.63 5.53
CA ALA A 57 -11.01 -3.58 5.92
C ALA A 57 -11.42 -2.25 5.30
N LEU A 58 -11.21 -1.17 6.02
CA LEU A 58 -11.44 0.19 5.56
C LEU A 58 -10.08 0.87 5.36
N ASN A 59 -9.84 1.38 4.16
CA ASN A 59 -8.64 2.15 3.85
C ASN A 59 -9.05 3.48 3.21
N VAL A 60 -8.87 4.56 3.97
CA VAL A 60 -9.25 5.93 3.59
C VAL A 60 -8.00 6.78 3.49
N GLY A 61 -7.83 7.49 2.37
CA GLY A 61 -6.72 8.37 2.13
C GLY A 61 -7.13 9.84 2.04
N TYR A 62 -6.28 10.69 2.55
CA TYR A 62 -6.28 12.13 2.30
C TYR A 62 -5.01 12.53 1.58
N GLU A 63 -5.14 13.31 0.53
CA GLU A 63 -4.02 13.79 -0.27
C GLU A 63 -4.17 15.28 -0.58
N LYS A 64 -3.09 16.03 -0.43
CA LYS A 64 -2.99 17.42 -0.84
C LYS A 64 -2.03 17.53 -2.01
N ILE A 65 -2.51 18.08 -3.11
CA ILE A 65 -1.74 18.35 -4.32
C ILE A 65 -1.03 19.70 -4.12
N ASN A 66 0.32 19.68 -4.19
CA ASN A 66 1.11 20.91 -4.07
C ASN A 66 1.20 21.67 -5.40
N ASP A 67 1.47 20.90 -6.45
CA ASP A 67 1.71 21.40 -7.80
C ASP A 67 1.42 20.29 -8.84
N ALA A 68 1.79 20.52 -10.11
CA ALA A 68 1.60 19.56 -11.18
C ALA A 68 2.35 18.24 -10.95
N TYR A 69 3.44 18.26 -10.17
CA TYR A 69 4.42 17.17 -10.08
C TYR A 69 4.51 16.54 -8.71
N SER A 70 3.87 17.12 -7.69
CA SER A 70 4.02 16.64 -6.32
C SER A 70 2.73 16.71 -5.49
N SER A 71 2.59 15.75 -4.59
CA SER A 71 1.55 15.73 -3.57
C SER A 71 2.06 15.05 -2.30
N PHE A 72 1.37 15.28 -1.19
CA PHE A 72 1.57 14.55 0.05
C PHE A 72 0.24 14.23 0.70
N GLY A 73 0.26 13.23 1.56
CA GLY A 73 -0.96 12.82 2.25
C GLY A 73 -0.71 11.75 3.29
N ALA A 74 -1.80 11.14 3.72
CA ALA A 74 -1.76 9.99 4.61
C ALA A 74 -2.96 9.08 4.33
N ASP A 75 -2.73 7.76 4.39
CA ASP A 75 -3.79 6.75 4.36
C ASP A 75 -3.97 6.18 5.76
N LEU A 76 -5.22 5.94 6.14
CA LEU A 76 -5.62 5.26 7.36
C LEU A 76 -6.23 3.91 6.99
N PHE A 77 -5.59 2.83 7.43
CA PHE A 77 -6.07 1.47 7.28
C PHE A 77 -6.63 0.94 8.60
N LEU A 78 -7.81 0.35 8.55
CA LEU A 78 -8.49 -0.29 9.67
C LEU A 78 -8.95 -1.69 9.25
N ASN A 79 -8.42 -2.72 9.89
CA ASN A 79 -8.87 -4.09 9.69
C ASN A 79 -10.04 -4.36 10.65
N LEU A 80 -11.21 -4.68 10.08
CA LEU A 80 -12.44 -4.95 10.81
C LEU A 80 -12.64 -6.43 11.13
N ASN A 81 -11.71 -7.31 10.67
CA ASN A 81 -11.75 -8.74 10.97
C ASN A 81 -11.37 -9.03 12.42
N ASP A 82 -12.11 -9.96 13.02
CA ASP A 82 -11.69 -10.61 14.27
C ASP A 82 -10.55 -11.60 14.00
N ILE A 83 -9.58 -11.66 14.92
CA ILE A 83 -8.31 -12.40 14.81
C ILE A 83 -8.49 -13.92 14.88
N SER A 84 -9.69 -14.43 15.08
CA SER A 84 -9.93 -15.84 15.46
C SER A 84 -9.79 -16.86 14.32
N SER A 85 -9.31 -16.50 13.14
CA SER A 85 -9.17 -17.45 12.03
C SER A 85 -7.74 -17.51 11.49
N SER A 86 -7.03 -18.56 11.85
CA SER A 86 -5.95 -19.30 11.15
C SER A 86 -4.92 -18.57 10.28
N ASN A 87 -4.92 -17.27 10.15
CA ASN A 87 -3.85 -16.51 9.53
C ASN A 87 -3.08 -15.78 10.62
N SER A 88 -1.91 -16.26 10.88
CA SER A 88 -0.99 -15.90 11.94
C SER A 88 -0.54 -14.44 11.95
N TRP A 89 -1.02 -13.61 11.04
CA TRP A 89 -0.66 -12.20 10.96
C TRP A 89 -1.85 -11.33 10.63
N SER A 90 -2.07 -10.29 11.42
CA SER A 90 -2.99 -9.24 11.04
C SER A 90 -2.53 -7.87 11.48
N GLU A 91 -2.41 -6.97 10.51
CA GLU A 91 -2.34 -5.55 10.72
C GLU A 91 -3.74 -5.08 11.15
N LYS A 92 -3.87 -4.48 12.33
CA LYS A 92 -5.16 -4.01 12.85
C LYS A 92 -5.45 -2.58 12.46
N ILE A 93 -4.45 -1.74 12.58
CA ILE A 93 -4.53 -0.34 12.21
C ILE A 93 -3.17 0.12 11.70
N SER A 94 -3.17 0.91 10.65
CA SER A 94 -1.97 1.65 10.25
C SER A 94 -2.29 3.04 9.74
N VAL A 95 -1.31 3.92 9.90
CA VAL A 95 -1.27 5.26 9.31
C VAL A 95 -0.06 5.32 8.40
N ASN A 96 -0.28 5.72 7.16
CA ASN A 96 0.73 5.71 6.11
C ASN A 96 0.92 7.12 5.53
N PRO A 97 1.68 8.03 6.18
CA PRO A 97 2.08 9.27 5.54
C PRO A 97 2.92 8.97 4.31
N PHE A 98 2.69 9.73 3.25
CA PHE A 98 3.37 9.55 1.97
C PHE A 98 3.67 10.88 1.29
N TYR A 99 4.64 10.81 0.35
CA TYR A 99 4.95 11.85 -0.60
C TYR A 99 5.05 11.25 -2.00
N ARG A 100 4.45 11.92 -3.00
CA ARG A 100 4.38 11.47 -4.40
C ARG A 100 5.06 12.43 -5.33
N PHE A 101 5.68 11.84 -6.34
CA PHE A 101 6.25 12.53 -7.49
C PHE A 101 5.54 12.03 -8.75
N TYR A 102 4.89 12.93 -9.46
CA TYR A 102 4.21 12.65 -10.72
C TYR A 102 5.16 12.88 -11.88
N PHE A 103 5.19 11.94 -12.81
CA PHE A 103 6.04 11.99 -13.99
C PHE A 103 5.22 11.54 -15.21
N LEU A 104 5.72 11.87 -16.42
CA LEU A 104 5.03 11.62 -17.69
C LEU A 104 3.62 12.25 -17.72
N ASN A 105 3.45 13.36 -17.02
CA ASN A 105 2.18 14.05 -16.95
C ASN A 105 1.99 14.88 -18.21
N LYS A 106 1.06 14.44 -19.08
CA LYS A 106 0.61 15.20 -20.24
C LYS A 106 -0.81 15.74 -20.04
N THR A 107 -1.30 15.70 -18.81
CA THR A 107 -2.70 15.93 -18.49
C THR A 107 -2.95 17.34 -17.98
N ASP A 108 -4.18 17.75 -18.04
CA ASP A 108 -4.64 19.11 -17.73
C ASP A 108 -4.70 19.41 -16.23
N PHE A 109 -4.64 18.33 -15.40
CA PHE A 109 -4.83 18.43 -13.95
C PHE A 109 -3.54 18.06 -13.20
N GLY A 110 -3.11 18.90 -12.27
CA GLY A 110 -2.00 18.57 -11.40
C GLY A 110 -2.28 17.31 -10.56
N GLY A 111 -1.24 16.56 -10.17
CA GLY A 111 -1.39 15.32 -9.41
C GLY A 111 -2.16 14.23 -10.18
N GLU A 112 -1.95 14.13 -11.47
CA GLU A 112 -2.50 13.12 -12.37
C GLU A 112 -1.35 12.46 -13.16
N GLY A 113 -1.53 11.22 -13.60
CA GLY A 113 -0.55 10.48 -14.38
C GLY A 113 0.14 9.39 -13.59
N TYR A 114 1.31 8.96 -14.05
CA TYR A 114 2.15 8.00 -13.33
C TYR A 114 2.86 8.71 -12.20
N PHE A 115 2.99 8.01 -11.07
CA PHE A 115 3.69 8.55 -9.90
C PHE A 115 4.61 7.50 -9.26
N ALA A 116 5.65 7.99 -8.61
CA ALA A 116 6.41 7.27 -7.61
C ALA A 116 6.04 7.83 -6.23
N GLU A 117 5.94 6.95 -5.25
CA GLU A 117 5.59 7.28 -3.87
C GLU A 117 6.69 6.81 -2.93
N VAL A 118 7.03 7.64 -1.95
CA VAL A 118 7.73 7.22 -0.75
C VAL A 118 6.76 7.30 0.42
N PHE A 119 6.75 6.28 1.26
CA PHE A 119 5.84 6.23 2.40
C PHE A 119 6.52 5.72 3.67
N LEU A 120 5.90 6.03 4.78
CA LEU A 120 6.26 5.48 6.09
C LEU A 120 5.01 4.82 6.69
N LYS A 121 4.99 3.50 6.76
CA LYS A 121 3.87 2.76 7.32
C LYS A 121 4.08 2.59 8.82
N LEU A 122 3.16 3.14 9.61
CA LEU A 122 3.10 3.05 11.07
C LEU A 122 2.00 2.07 11.43
N SER A 123 2.36 0.85 11.82
CA SER A 123 1.42 -0.26 11.97
C SER A 123 1.33 -0.75 13.41
N TYR A 124 0.11 -1.00 13.87
CA TYR A 124 -0.17 -1.82 15.04
C TYR A 124 -0.49 -3.23 14.59
N LEU A 125 0.40 -4.15 14.92
CA LEU A 125 0.37 -5.55 14.51
C LEU A 125 -0.08 -6.43 15.65
N HIS A 126 -0.82 -7.48 15.29
CA HIS A 126 -1.21 -8.54 16.18
C HIS A 126 -0.88 -9.89 15.50
N TYR A 127 -0.03 -10.70 16.09
CA TYR A 127 0.42 -11.96 15.53
C TYR A 127 0.64 -13.01 16.62
N GLU A 128 0.73 -14.28 16.22
CA GLU A 128 1.03 -15.39 17.09
C GLU A 128 2.54 -15.66 17.12
N ARG A 129 3.06 -15.91 18.30
CA ARG A 129 4.41 -16.41 18.52
C ARG A 129 4.32 -17.81 19.07
N ASN A 130 5.08 -18.75 18.49
CA ASN A 130 5.19 -20.10 19.01
C ASN A 130 6.57 -20.31 19.65
N THR A 131 6.58 -20.67 20.91
CA THR A 131 7.79 -21.04 21.64
C THR A 131 7.78 -22.55 21.87
N TYR A 132 8.83 -23.26 21.39
CA TYR A 132 8.95 -24.70 21.61
C TYR A 132 10.09 -25.02 22.50
N TYR A 133 9.92 -26.12 23.29
CA TYR A 133 10.90 -26.65 24.18
C TYR A 133 11.50 -27.95 23.61
N TYR A 134 12.83 -27.97 23.42
CA TYR A 134 13.57 -29.14 22.92
C TYR A 134 14.18 -30.00 24.01
N GLY A 135 14.02 -29.65 25.28
CA GLY A 135 14.62 -30.32 26.38
C GLY A 135 14.00 -31.70 26.70
N PRO A 136 14.70 -32.53 27.49
CA PRO A 136 14.25 -33.87 27.84
C PRO A 136 13.15 -33.90 28.91
N ASP A 137 12.78 -32.79 29.50
CA ASP A 137 11.76 -32.69 30.55
C ASP A 137 10.34 -32.78 29.97
N PRO A 138 9.62 -33.90 30.14
CA PRO A 138 8.27 -34.08 29.56
C PRO A 138 7.18 -33.27 30.29
N SER A 139 7.51 -32.63 31.41
CA SER A 139 6.57 -31.80 32.17
C SER A 139 6.38 -30.41 31.52
N ILE A 140 7.33 -30.01 30.67
CA ILE A 140 7.27 -28.73 29.95
C ILE A 140 6.55 -28.93 28.63
N PRO A 141 5.48 -28.14 28.31
CA PRO A 141 4.78 -28.23 27.05
C PRO A 141 5.73 -28.04 25.88
N TYR A 142 5.61 -28.89 24.85
CA TYR A 142 6.43 -28.79 23.63
C TYR A 142 6.19 -27.50 22.87
N ASN A 143 4.95 -27.03 22.80
CA ASN A 143 4.57 -25.81 22.14
C ASN A 143 3.79 -24.89 23.07
N ASN A 144 4.11 -23.60 23.02
CA ASN A 144 3.35 -22.56 23.71
C ASN A 144 3.05 -21.43 22.71
N TYR A 145 1.78 -21.23 22.42
CA TYR A 145 1.31 -20.14 21.54
C TYR A 145 0.96 -18.92 22.39
N GLU A 146 1.53 -17.79 22.02
CA GLU A 146 1.30 -16.52 22.69
C GLU A 146 0.89 -15.46 21.67
N GLU A 147 -0.18 -14.72 21.95
CA GLU A 147 -0.57 -13.57 21.17
C GLU A 147 0.32 -12.37 21.50
N VAL A 148 0.98 -11.83 20.48
CA VAL A 148 1.86 -10.67 20.62
C VAL A 148 1.26 -9.47 19.92
N LYS A 149 1.22 -8.34 20.62
CA LYS A 149 0.79 -7.05 20.10
C LYS A 149 1.98 -6.12 20.08
N THR A 150 2.25 -5.53 18.93
CA THR A 150 3.41 -4.66 18.76
C THR A 150 3.13 -3.51 17.81
N PHE A 151 3.90 -2.46 17.95
CA PHE A 151 3.93 -1.34 17.02
C PHE A 151 5.19 -1.43 16.18
N ASP A 152 5.07 -1.17 14.89
CA ASP A 152 6.21 -1.19 13.98
C ASP A 152 6.15 -0.08 12.94
N ILE A 153 7.30 0.21 12.37
CA ILE A 153 7.51 1.23 11.35
C ILE A 153 8.14 0.57 10.13
N ALA A 154 7.56 0.82 8.96
CA ALA A 154 8.09 0.33 7.70
C ALA A 154 8.22 1.47 6.68
N PRO A 155 9.43 1.97 6.41
CA PRO A 155 9.68 2.76 5.23
C PRO A 155 9.46 1.94 3.97
N GLY A 156 8.92 2.57 2.93
CA GLY A 156 8.62 1.90 1.68
C GLY A 156 8.57 2.83 0.49
N VAL A 157 8.49 2.20 -0.67
CA VAL A 157 8.35 2.87 -1.96
C VAL A 157 7.24 2.21 -2.77
N GLY A 158 6.60 2.99 -3.62
CA GLY A 158 5.54 2.50 -4.49
C GLY A 158 5.50 3.24 -5.81
N VAL A 159 4.76 2.66 -6.73
CA VAL A 159 4.45 3.24 -8.04
C VAL A 159 2.98 3.05 -8.35
N GLY A 160 2.42 3.97 -9.10
CA GLY A 160 1.01 3.89 -9.46
C GLY A 160 0.65 4.82 -10.60
N ARG A 161 -0.63 4.85 -10.90
CA ARG A 161 -1.21 5.78 -11.86
C ARG A 161 -2.53 6.29 -11.35
N LYS A 162 -2.74 7.61 -11.50
CA LYS A 162 -3.95 8.33 -11.15
C LYS A 162 -4.55 8.98 -12.39
N TRP A 163 -5.87 8.94 -12.49
CA TRP A 163 -6.68 9.68 -13.46
C TRP A 163 -7.59 10.63 -12.70
N VAL A 164 -7.79 11.79 -13.29
CA VAL A 164 -8.67 12.83 -12.75
C VAL A 164 -9.65 13.25 -13.84
N ASN A 165 -10.92 13.34 -13.54
CA ASN A 165 -11.90 13.87 -14.48
C ASN A 165 -12.21 15.34 -14.18
N LYS A 166 -12.87 16.02 -15.14
CA LYS A 166 -13.27 17.45 -15.04
C LYS A 166 -14.17 17.78 -13.84
N LYS A 167 -14.77 16.78 -13.21
CA LYS A 167 -15.59 16.96 -12.00
C LYS A 167 -14.83 16.70 -10.72
N GLY A 168 -13.51 16.47 -10.79
CA GLY A 168 -12.66 16.18 -9.65
C GLY A 168 -12.79 14.74 -9.09
N TRP A 169 -13.45 13.82 -9.78
CA TRP A 169 -13.39 12.42 -9.43
C TRP A 169 -12.06 11.83 -9.85
N THR A 170 -11.48 11.03 -8.99
CA THR A 170 -10.19 10.37 -9.21
C THR A 170 -10.36 8.85 -9.19
N PHE A 171 -9.54 8.20 -9.99
CA PHE A 171 -9.34 6.77 -10.00
C PHE A 171 -7.86 6.49 -9.97
N GLU A 172 -7.43 5.57 -9.11
CA GLU A 172 -6.02 5.30 -8.89
C GLU A 172 -5.80 3.80 -8.70
N TYR A 173 -4.69 3.29 -9.23
CA TYR A 173 -4.11 2.04 -8.77
C TYR A 173 -2.66 2.26 -8.36
N MET A 174 -2.22 1.54 -7.34
CA MET A 174 -0.84 1.57 -6.91
C MET A 174 -0.37 0.21 -6.38
N VAL A 175 0.94 0.03 -6.36
CA VAL A 175 1.64 -1.08 -5.73
C VAL A 175 2.90 -0.55 -5.08
N GLY A 176 3.15 -0.95 -3.84
CA GLY A 176 4.31 -0.54 -3.07
C GLY A 176 4.73 -1.60 -2.06
N PHE A 177 5.99 -1.54 -1.68
CA PHE A 177 6.60 -2.46 -0.72
C PHE A 177 7.41 -1.67 0.30
N GLY A 178 7.36 -2.11 1.54
CA GLY A 178 8.13 -1.59 2.64
C GLY A 178 8.75 -2.71 3.47
N ARG A 179 9.70 -2.36 4.33
CA ARG A 179 10.32 -3.30 5.26
C ARG A 179 10.16 -2.79 6.69
N PHE A 180 9.70 -3.66 7.58
CA PHE A 180 9.61 -3.37 8.99
C PHE A 180 10.99 -3.23 9.63
N LEU A 181 11.20 -2.14 10.37
CA LEU A 181 12.51 -1.82 10.96
C LEU A 181 12.80 -2.61 12.23
N PHE A 182 11.75 -2.99 12.98
CA PHE A 182 11.90 -3.68 14.27
C PHE A 182 11.57 -5.18 14.19
N ALA A 183 11.43 -5.72 12.97
CA ALA A 183 11.33 -7.16 12.74
C ALA A 183 12.69 -7.82 13.05
N ASN A 184 13.06 -7.85 14.32
CA ASN A 184 14.21 -8.65 14.74
C ASN A 184 13.75 -10.10 14.86
N SER A 185 14.50 -10.99 14.22
CA SER A 185 14.39 -12.43 14.46
C SER A 185 14.46 -12.67 15.96
N ALA A 186 13.55 -13.48 16.47
CA ALA A 186 13.67 -14.00 17.82
C ALA A 186 15.10 -14.51 17.99
N ASN A 187 15.77 -14.08 19.05
CA ASN A 187 17.12 -14.56 19.35
C ASN A 187 17.03 -16.07 19.57
N ASP A 188 17.35 -16.86 18.55
CA ASP A 188 17.77 -18.23 18.73
C ASP A 188 19.06 -18.18 19.56
N ASN A 189 18.89 -18.23 20.86
CA ASN A 189 20.04 -18.47 21.72
C ASN A 189 20.42 -19.95 21.53
N PRO A 190 21.52 -20.26 20.81
CA PRO A 190 21.89 -21.66 20.50
C PRO A 190 22.11 -22.51 21.74
N ASP A 191 22.28 -21.90 22.92
CA ASP A 191 22.45 -22.58 24.19
C ASP A 191 21.14 -22.77 24.97
N SER A 192 20.00 -22.34 24.45
CA SER A 192 18.70 -22.51 25.09
C SER A 192 17.99 -23.74 24.56
N ASN A 193 17.35 -24.52 25.49
CA ASN A 193 16.45 -25.60 25.09
C ASN A 193 15.12 -25.14 24.55
N TYR A 194 15.02 -23.87 24.15
CA TYR A 194 13.82 -23.23 23.60
C TYR A 194 14.09 -22.68 22.21
N GLY A 195 13.22 -23.00 21.26
CA GLY A 195 13.13 -22.32 19.97
C GLY A 195 11.91 -21.39 19.94
N VAL A 196 12.00 -20.34 19.16
CA VAL A 196 10.93 -19.37 18.99
C VAL A 196 10.65 -19.21 17.51
N ASP A 197 9.42 -19.54 17.09
CA ASP A 197 8.91 -19.14 15.78
C ASP A 197 8.09 -17.86 15.95
N ASP A 198 8.62 -16.81 15.40
CA ASP A 198 7.95 -15.52 15.36
C ASP A 198 7.39 -15.30 13.95
N TYR A 199 6.07 -15.48 13.80
CA TYR A 199 5.37 -15.32 12.51
C TYR A 199 5.22 -13.86 12.08
N ARG A 200 6.05 -12.98 12.61
CA ARG A 200 6.06 -11.59 12.27
C ARG A 200 6.59 -11.38 10.85
N PRO A 201 5.88 -10.66 9.98
CA PRO A 201 6.37 -10.38 8.64
C PRO A 201 7.56 -9.42 8.69
N GLU A 202 8.56 -9.67 7.87
CA GLU A 202 9.69 -8.73 7.68
C GLU A 202 9.33 -7.56 6.76
N GLY A 203 8.39 -7.77 5.85
CA GLY A 203 7.96 -6.80 4.86
C GLY A 203 6.48 -6.48 4.93
N THR A 204 6.10 -5.37 4.35
CA THR A 204 4.72 -4.96 4.19
C THR A 204 4.43 -4.57 2.74
N PHE A 205 3.19 -4.78 2.36
CA PHE A 205 2.64 -4.37 1.09
C PHE A 205 1.74 -3.14 1.30
N LYS A 206 1.78 -2.22 0.36
CA LYS A 206 0.83 -1.11 0.25
C LYS A 206 0.35 -1.06 -1.19
N GLY A 207 -0.94 -1.11 -1.43
CA GLY A 207 -1.46 -1.01 -2.79
C GLY A 207 -2.90 -1.45 -2.88
N GLY A 208 -3.53 -1.03 -3.95
CA GLY A 208 -4.93 -1.29 -4.23
C GLY A 208 -5.46 -0.48 -5.39
N ILE A 209 -6.77 -0.39 -5.45
CA ILE A 209 -7.51 0.44 -6.40
C ILE A 209 -8.39 1.38 -5.59
N SER A 210 -8.19 2.67 -5.79
CA SER A 210 -8.89 3.70 -5.03
C SER A 210 -9.77 4.57 -5.93
N ILE A 211 -10.90 4.98 -5.39
CA ILE A 211 -11.77 6.01 -5.96
C ILE A 211 -11.76 7.19 -5.00
N GLY A 212 -11.57 8.38 -5.54
CA GLY A 212 -11.51 9.60 -4.74
C GLY A 212 -12.29 10.76 -5.34
N LYS A 213 -12.33 11.83 -4.58
CA LYS A 213 -12.96 13.08 -4.93
C LYS A 213 -12.12 14.26 -4.46
N ARG A 214 -11.81 15.18 -5.36
CA ARG A 214 -11.19 16.48 -5.08
C ARG A 214 -12.20 17.54 -4.69
N PHE A 215 -11.77 18.46 -3.87
CA PHE A 215 -12.53 19.61 -3.35
C PHE A 215 -11.61 20.75 -2.95
#